data_b6ab44b27bf38f6c0fd4455da36d919e
#
_entry.id   b6ab44b27bf38f6c0fd4455da36d919e
#
_cell.length_a   1.000
_cell.length_b   1.000
_cell.length_c   1.000
_cell.angle_alpha   90.00
_cell.angle_beta   90.00
_cell.angle_gamma   90.00
#
_symmetry.space_group_name_H-M   'P 1'
#
loop_
_entity.id
_entity.type
_entity.pdbx_description
1 polymer ?
#
loop_
_entity_poly.entity_id
_entity_poly.type
_entity_poly.pdbx_seq_one_letter_code
_entity_poly.pdbx_strand_id
1 'polypeptide(L)'
;MLDIQNLSKTFNPGTVNEKKALSSLSLHLDEGDFVTIVGSNGAGKSTLFNAIAGSFYADEGSISLAGKDITFMPEHERSRRIGRLFQDPLRGTAPSMTIEENLALAYLRAAHGNPFSRISKKDKDFFAEQLKQLGMGLEDRMKNPVGLLSGGQRQALTLLMASLKKPKLLLLDEHTAALDPATAEKVLALTKSIVAEKKITCLMVTHNMHQLSLIHI
;
A
#
# COMPACT_ATOMS: atom_id res chain seq x y z
N MET A 1 3.33 16.64 -4.44
CA MET A 1 2.16 15.86 -3.96
C MET A 1 2.39 15.28 -2.56
N LEU A 2 3.40 14.45 -2.33
CA LEU A 2 3.92 14.14 -1.00
C LEU A 2 5.11 15.04 -0.71
N ASP A 3 5.14 15.70 0.45
CA ASP A 3 6.26 16.51 0.91
C ASP A 3 6.61 16.15 2.34
N ILE A 4 7.87 15.78 2.56
CA ILE A 4 8.43 15.41 3.87
C ILE A 4 9.60 16.32 4.12
N GLN A 5 9.62 17.00 5.27
CA GLN A 5 10.64 17.96 5.63
C GLN A 5 11.28 17.62 6.98
N ASN A 6 12.60 17.40 6.97
CA ASN A 6 13.45 17.20 8.15
C ASN A 6 12.92 16.13 9.13
N LEU A 7 12.34 15.04 8.60
CA LEU A 7 11.71 14.00 9.40
C LEU A 7 12.74 13.21 10.20
N SER A 8 12.58 13.18 11.52
CA SER A 8 13.45 12.44 12.44
C SER A 8 12.65 11.49 13.31
N LYS A 9 13.21 10.31 13.59
CA LYS A 9 12.63 9.31 14.49
C LYS A 9 13.71 8.53 15.23
N THR A 10 13.64 8.55 16.56
CA THR A 10 14.47 7.75 17.46
C THR A 10 13.58 6.82 18.27
N PHE A 11 13.86 5.52 18.23
CA PHE A 11 13.19 4.53 19.07
C PHE A 11 13.98 4.33 20.37
N ASN A 12 13.27 4.13 21.48
CA ASN A 12 13.81 3.88 22.83
C ASN A 12 14.88 4.92 23.26
N PRO A 13 14.61 6.23 23.16
CA PRO A 13 15.60 7.25 23.49
C PRO A 13 16.06 7.12 24.93
N GLY A 14 17.38 7.33 25.17
CA GLY A 14 17.99 7.25 26.49
C GLY A 14 18.17 5.83 27.05
N THR A 15 17.97 4.80 26.27
CA THR A 15 18.18 3.42 26.67
C THR A 15 19.31 2.75 25.89
N VAL A 16 19.80 1.58 26.35
CA VAL A 16 20.81 0.79 25.65
C VAL A 16 20.32 0.29 24.27
N ASN A 17 19.03 0.32 24.01
CA ASN A 17 18.41 -0.05 22.74
C ASN A 17 18.00 1.17 21.92
N GLU A 18 18.55 2.33 22.19
CA GLU A 18 18.29 3.53 21.40
C GLU A 18 18.69 3.32 19.95
N LYS A 19 17.76 3.66 19.04
CA LYS A 19 17.99 3.56 17.60
C LYS A 19 17.47 4.79 16.91
N LYS A 20 18.35 5.62 16.37
CA LYS A 20 18.00 6.71 15.46
C LYS A 20 17.70 6.10 14.08
N ALA A 21 16.43 5.99 13.75
CA ALA A 21 15.96 5.30 12.54
C ALA A 21 15.75 6.24 11.34
N LEU A 22 15.40 7.50 11.59
CA LEU A 22 15.37 8.57 10.60
C LEU A 22 16.11 9.79 11.15
N SER A 23 16.84 10.48 10.29
CA SER A 23 17.65 11.66 10.67
C SER A 23 17.48 12.75 9.63
N SER A 24 16.66 13.76 9.95
CA SER A 24 16.40 14.95 9.12
C SER A 24 16.13 14.61 7.65
N LEU A 25 15.35 13.54 7.42
CA LEU A 25 15.02 13.06 6.08
C LEU A 25 14.05 14.03 5.42
N SER A 26 14.38 14.48 4.21
CA SER A 26 13.49 15.25 3.35
C SER A 26 13.27 14.52 2.03
N LEU A 27 12.01 14.50 1.54
CA LEU A 27 11.61 13.81 0.32
C LEU A 27 10.42 14.52 -0.29
N HIS A 28 10.47 14.74 -1.60
CA HIS A 28 9.37 15.30 -2.37
C HIS A 28 8.97 14.35 -3.50
N LEU A 29 7.66 14.18 -3.71
CA LEU A 29 7.08 13.49 -4.87
C LEU A 29 6.02 14.38 -5.50
N ASP A 30 6.04 14.46 -6.83
CA ASP A 30 4.97 15.09 -7.60
C ASP A 30 3.78 14.16 -7.83
N GLU A 31 2.67 14.69 -8.31
CA GLU A 31 1.48 13.90 -8.61
C GLU A 31 1.73 13.01 -9.83
N GLY A 32 1.52 11.71 -9.65
CA GLY A 32 1.73 10.70 -10.68
C GLY A 32 3.13 10.08 -10.67
N ASP A 33 4.05 10.56 -9.82
CA ASP A 33 5.38 9.97 -9.71
C ASP A 33 5.34 8.52 -9.24
N PHE A 34 6.23 7.72 -9.81
CA PHE A 34 6.57 6.38 -9.33
C PHE A 34 8.01 6.38 -8.83
N VAL A 35 8.18 6.51 -7.52
CA VAL A 35 9.51 6.60 -6.89
C VAL A 35 9.84 5.30 -6.17
N THR A 36 11.09 4.83 -6.33
CA THR A 36 11.58 3.65 -5.65
C THR A 36 12.71 4.00 -4.69
N ILE A 37 12.58 3.57 -3.44
CA ILE A 37 13.62 3.66 -2.41
C ILE A 37 14.36 2.33 -2.36
N VAL A 38 15.67 2.40 -2.52
CA VAL A 38 16.59 1.26 -2.44
C VAL A 38 17.51 1.43 -1.23
N GLY A 39 17.84 0.36 -0.57
CA GLY A 39 18.78 0.38 0.55
C GLY A 39 18.83 -0.95 1.29
N SER A 40 19.88 -1.15 2.09
CA SER A 40 20.09 -2.35 2.91
C SER A 40 19.01 -2.51 4.00
N ASN A 41 18.93 -3.71 4.56
CA ASN A 41 18.07 -3.95 5.72
C ASN A 41 18.54 -3.08 6.90
N GLY A 42 17.57 -2.50 7.61
CA GLY A 42 17.86 -1.58 8.71
C GLY A 42 18.12 -0.12 8.32
N ALA A 43 18.13 0.24 7.02
CA ALA A 43 18.34 1.61 6.54
C ALA A 43 17.16 2.58 6.80
N GLY A 44 16.13 2.19 7.55
CA GLY A 44 15.01 3.08 7.90
C GLY A 44 13.84 3.07 6.90
N LYS A 45 13.90 2.28 5.81
CA LYS A 45 12.85 2.25 4.77
C LYS A 45 11.45 1.98 5.32
N SER A 46 11.29 0.90 6.08
CA SER A 46 10.00 0.55 6.70
C SER A 46 9.61 1.55 7.79
N THR A 47 10.59 2.20 8.44
CA THR A 47 10.33 3.28 9.40
C THR A 47 9.72 4.48 8.68
N LEU A 48 10.26 4.87 7.52
CA LEU A 48 9.69 5.94 6.70
C LEU A 48 8.25 5.61 6.27
N PHE A 49 8.01 4.38 5.76
CA PHE A 49 6.67 3.95 5.37
C PHE A 49 5.67 3.99 6.53
N ASN A 50 6.08 3.53 7.71
CA ASN A 50 5.27 3.57 8.92
C ASN A 50 4.99 5.01 9.37
N ALA A 51 5.97 5.93 9.26
CA ALA A 51 5.78 7.35 9.54
C ALA A 51 4.77 7.98 8.59
N ILE A 52 4.86 7.72 7.27
CA ILE A 52 3.91 8.21 6.26
C ILE A 52 2.52 7.62 6.50
N ALA A 53 2.42 6.33 6.80
CA ALA A 53 1.15 5.66 7.07
C ALA A 53 0.50 6.10 8.40
N GLY A 54 1.28 6.64 9.36
CA GLY A 54 0.79 7.08 10.67
C GLY A 54 0.76 6.00 11.73
N SER A 55 1.51 4.91 11.54
CA SER A 55 1.64 3.84 12.55
C SER A 55 2.36 4.32 13.82
N PHE A 56 3.08 5.42 13.74
CA PHE A 56 3.61 6.23 14.82
C PHE A 56 3.84 7.67 14.34
N TYR A 57 4.04 8.60 15.25
CA TYR A 57 4.40 9.98 14.94
C TYR A 57 5.91 10.17 14.93
N ALA A 58 6.40 11.02 14.01
CA ALA A 58 7.79 11.46 14.02
C ALA A 58 8.10 12.31 15.26
N ASP A 59 9.37 12.38 15.63
CA ASP A 59 9.81 13.20 16.75
C ASP A 59 10.03 14.65 16.30
N GLU A 60 10.49 14.83 15.04
CA GLU A 60 10.69 16.13 14.40
C GLU A 60 10.31 16.09 12.93
N GLY A 61 10.11 17.26 12.34
CA GLY A 61 9.78 17.43 10.94
C GLY A 61 8.28 17.39 10.67
N SER A 62 7.93 17.38 9.38
CA SER A 62 6.53 17.40 8.94
C SER A 62 6.30 16.52 7.73
N ILE A 63 5.04 16.07 7.56
CA ILE A 63 4.58 15.31 6.40
C ILE A 63 3.32 15.97 5.87
N SER A 64 3.33 16.37 4.60
CA SER A 64 2.13 16.82 3.91
C SER A 64 1.77 15.91 2.73
N LEU A 65 0.47 15.71 2.49
CA LEU A 65 -0.06 14.90 1.40
C LEU A 65 -1.17 15.66 0.68
N ALA A 66 -0.98 15.91 -0.61
CA ALA A 66 -1.88 16.68 -1.46
C ALA A 66 -2.24 18.05 -0.81
N GLY A 67 -1.21 18.76 -0.30
CA GLY A 67 -1.34 20.09 0.33
C GLY A 67 -1.92 20.08 1.74
N LYS A 68 -2.25 18.91 2.31
CA LYS A 68 -2.75 18.80 3.68
C LYS A 68 -1.65 18.27 4.59
N ASP A 69 -1.39 18.97 5.69
CA ASP A 69 -0.54 18.46 6.77
C ASP A 69 -1.19 17.22 7.40
N ILE A 70 -0.42 16.12 7.43
CA ILE A 70 -0.82 14.85 8.01
C ILE A 70 0.10 14.43 9.16
N THR A 71 1.03 15.27 9.59
CA THR A 71 2.08 14.94 10.57
C THR A 71 1.54 14.26 11.83
N PHE A 72 0.45 14.78 12.38
CA PHE A 72 -0.21 14.23 13.57
C PHE A 72 -1.59 13.60 13.27
N MET A 73 -1.89 13.36 11.99
CA MET A 73 -3.14 12.70 11.61
C MET A 73 -3.05 11.20 11.95
N PRO A 74 -4.05 10.61 12.64
CA PRO A 74 -4.02 9.20 13.01
C PRO A 74 -4.13 8.27 11.78
N GLU A 75 -3.58 7.05 11.90
CA GLU A 75 -3.47 6.06 10.83
C GLU A 75 -4.82 5.79 10.12
N HIS A 76 -5.91 5.65 10.88
CA HIS A 76 -7.23 5.36 10.31
C HIS A 76 -7.78 6.49 9.42
N GLU A 77 -7.38 7.73 9.65
CA GLU A 77 -7.73 8.86 8.77
C GLU A 77 -6.84 8.89 7.54
N ARG A 78 -5.51 8.65 7.70
CA ARG A 78 -4.56 8.56 6.58
C ARG A 78 -4.91 7.41 5.64
N SER A 79 -5.36 6.27 6.18
CA SER A 79 -5.74 5.08 5.40
C SER A 79 -6.86 5.32 4.38
N ARG A 80 -7.62 6.40 4.50
CA ARG A 80 -8.61 6.82 3.50
C ARG A 80 -7.99 7.42 2.26
N ARG A 81 -6.74 7.90 2.35
CA ARG A 81 -6.01 8.59 1.28
C ARG A 81 -4.77 7.85 0.84
N ILE A 82 -4.24 6.98 1.69
CA ILE A 82 -3.02 6.20 1.46
C ILE A 82 -3.41 4.73 1.33
N GLY A 83 -3.13 4.14 0.17
CA GLY A 83 -3.13 2.70 -0.01
C GLY A 83 -1.80 2.12 0.46
N ARG A 84 -1.81 0.93 1.06
CA ARG A 84 -0.57 0.27 1.49
C ARG A 84 -0.61 -1.20 1.16
N LEU A 85 0.47 -1.70 0.54
CA LEU A 85 0.79 -3.12 0.42
C LEU A 85 1.93 -3.44 1.36
N PHE A 86 1.80 -4.58 2.02
CA PHE A 86 2.80 -5.12 2.93
C PHE A 86 3.62 -6.20 2.23
N GLN A 87 4.81 -6.47 2.75
CA GLN A 87 5.65 -7.59 2.32
C GLN A 87 4.91 -8.92 2.49
N ASP A 88 4.23 -9.11 3.61
CA ASP A 88 3.33 -10.24 3.84
C ASP A 88 1.90 -9.86 3.43
N PRO A 89 1.34 -10.50 2.37
CA PRO A 89 0.00 -10.19 1.89
C PRO A 89 -1.12 -10.58 2.89
N LEU A 90 -0.83 -11.41 3.89
CA LEU A 90 -1.79 -11.72 4.96
C LEU A 90 -2.14 -10.49 5.79
N ARG A 91 -1.19 -9.57 5.98
CA ARG A 91 -1.41 -8.34 6.75
C ARG A 91 -2.37 -7.35 6.09
N GLY A 92 -2.59 -7.48 4.80
CA GLY A 92 -3.52 -6.63 4.03
C GLY A 92 -4.91 -7.23 3.88
N THR A 93 -5.17 -8.45 4.38
CA THR A 93 -6.42 -9.20 4.18
C THR A 93 -6.96 -9.77 5.47
N ALA A 94 -8.24 -10.14 5.46
CA ALA A 94 -8.89 -10.99 6.48
C ALA A 94 -9.02 -12.41 5.89
N PRO A 95 -8.10 -13.36 6.19
CA PRO A 95 -8.01 -14.65 5.50
C PRO A 95 -9.25 -15.55 5.65
N SER A 96 -9.96 -15.43 6.76
CA SER A 96 -11.20 -16.17 7.02
C SER A 96 -12.42 -15.62 6.28
N MET A 97 -12.35 -14.39 5.81
CA MET A 97 -13.41 -13.74 5.06
C MET A 97 -13.28 -14.05 3.56
N THR A 98 -14.39 -13.96 2.84
CA THR A 98 -14.44 -14.13 1.39
C THR A 98 -13.74 -12.99 0.65
N ILE A 99 -13.44 -13.21 -0.65
CA ILE A 99 -12.90 -12.16 -1.53
C ILE A 99 -13.85 -10.97 -1.58
N GLU A 100 -15.17 -11.22 -1.72
CA GLU A 100 -16.21 -10.19 -1.76
C GLU A 100 -16.22 -9.36 -0.48
N GLU A 101 -16.13 -9.98 0.69
CA GLU A 101 -16.11 -9.30 1.98
C GLU A 101 -14.84 -8.46 2.18
N ASN A 102 -13.68 -8.97 1.76
CA ASN A 102 -12.43 -8.21 1.80
C ASN A 102 -12.49 -6.96 0.90
N LEU A 103 -13.02 -7.09 -0.32
CA LEU A 103 -13.24 -5.96 -1.24
C LEU A 103 -14.24 -4.96 -0.65
N ALA A 104 -15.30 -5.44 -0.02
CA ALA A 104 -16.28 -4.59 0.65
C ALA A 104 -15.66 -3.75 1.77
N LEU A 105 -14.84 -4.36 2.63
CA LEU A 105 -14.12 -3.65 3.69
C LEU A 105 -13.19 -2.56 3.11
N ALA A 106 -12.43 -2.89 2.05
CA ALA A 106 -11.54 -1.94 1.39
C ALA A 106 -12.32 -0.78 0.75
N TYR A 107 -13.45 -1.09 0.12
CA TYR A 107 -14.32 -0.11 -0.53
C TYR A 107 -14.96 0.85 0.48
N LEU A 108 -15.49 0.33 1.60
CA LEU A 108 -16.14 1.12 2.66
C LEU A 108 -15.14 1.99 3.42
N ARG A 109 -13.91 1.52 3.64
CA ARG A 109 -12.84 2.29 4.30
C ARG A 109 -12.61 3.65 3.64
N ALA A 110 -12.64 3.69 2.33
CA ALA A 110 -12.39 4.91 1.56
C ALA A 110 -13.67 5.73 1.27
N ALA A 111 -14.85 5.17 1.55
CA ALA A 111 -16.10 5.87 1.42
C ALA A 111 -16.41 6.65 2.71
N HIS A 112 -16.90 7.88 2.55
CA HIS A 112 -17.46 8.66 3.68
C HIS A 112 -18.91 8.19 4.01
N GLY A 113 -19.18 6.90 3.76
CA GLY A 113 -20.50 6.31 3.90
C GLY A 113 -20.75 5.73 5.30
N ASN A 114 -22.02 5.45 5.57
CA ASN A 114 -22.44 4.75 6.78
C ASN A 114 -21.76 3.36 6.84
N PRO A 115 -20.99 3.03 7.90
CA PRO A 115 -20.35 1.73 8.06
C PRO A 115 -21.35 0.55 8.09
N PHE A 116 -22.64 0.83 8.30
CA PHE A 116 -23.73 -0.14 8.22
C PHE A 116 -24.40 -0.22 6.84
N SER A 117 -23.87 0.47 5.81
CA SER A 117 -24.42 0.35 4.47
C SER A 117 -24.17 -1.07 3.94
N ARG A 118 -25.25 -1.70 3.48
CA ARG A 118 -25.14 -3.03 2.84
C ARG A 118 -24.48 -2.90 1.47
N ILE A 119 -23.60 -3.83 1.15
CA ILE A 119 -23.05 -3.98 -0.20
C ILE A 119 -24.20 -4.35 -1.14
N SER A 120 -24.44 -3.50 -2.12
CA SER A 120 -25.49 -3.69 -3.11
C SER A 120 -25.08 -4.68 -4.20
N LYS A 121 -26.05 -5.15 -5.00
CA LYS A 121 -25.74 -5.95 -6.20
C LYS A 121 -24.81 -5.19 -7.15
N LYS A 122 -25.03 -3.88 -7.32
CA LYS A 122 -24.17 -3.03 -8.17
C LYS A 122 -22.72 -2.98 -7.69
N ASP A 123 -22.49 -2.97 -6.36
CA ASP A 123 -21.13 -3.02 -5.81
C ASP A 123 -20.47 -4.36 -6.09
N LYS A 124 -21.23 -5.46 -6.01
CA LYS A 124 -20.71 -6.80 -6.33
C LYS A 124 -20.37 -6.94 -7.81
N ASP A 125 -21.21 -6.44 -8.71
CA ASP A 125 -20.95 -6.41 -10.15
C ASP A 125 -19.68 -5.57 -10.44
N PHE A 126 -19.52 -4.43 -9.77
CA PHE A 126 -18.30 -3.61 -9.84
C PHE A 126 -17.07 -4.37 -9.34
N PHE A 127 -17.15 -5.10 -8.22
CA PHE A 127 -16.04 -5.91 -7.71
C PHE A 127 -15.64 -7.00 -8.69
N ALA A 128 -16.61 -7.69 -9.30
CA ALA A 128 -16.35 -8.70 -10.33
C ALA A 128 -15.60 -8.12 -11.54
N GLU A 129 -16.02 -6.95 -12.03
CA GLU A 129 -15.32 -6.25 -13.12
C GLU A 129 -13.89 -5.87 -12.75
N GLN A 130 -13.67 -5.39 -11.52
CA GLN A 130 -12.31 -5.05 -11.07
C GLN A 130 -11.43 -6.31 -10.90
N LEU A 131 -12.00 -7.43 -10.46
CA LEU A 131 -11.28 -8.70 -10.33
C LEU A 131 -10.88 -9.28 -11.70
N LYS A 132 -11.70 -9.13 -12.73
CA LYS A 132 -11.37 -9.57 -14.11
C LYS A 132 -10.09 -8.92 -14.63
N GLN A 133 -9.82 -7.66 -14.26
CA GLN A 133 -8.61 -6.95 -14.67
C GLN A 133 -7.33 -7.63 -14.14
N LEU A 134 -7.42 -8.43 -13.07
CA LEU A 134 -6.29 -9.18 -12.53
C LEU A 134 -5.90 -10.38 -13.41
N GLY A 135 -6.81 -10.91 -14.25
CA GLY A 135 -6.57 -12.06 -15.13
C GLY A 135 -6.26 -13.35 -14.37
N MET A 136 -6.81 -13.52 -13.16
CA MET A 136 -6.50 -14.64 -12.25
C MET A 136 -7.71 -15.52 -11.91
N GLY A 137 -8.88 -15.30 -12.54
CA GLY A 137 -10.11 -16.06 -12.31
C GLY A 137 -10.71 -15.87 -10.92
N LEU A 138 -10.42 -14.73 -10.27
CA LEU A 138 -10.93 -14.42 -8.93
C LEU A 138 -12.39 -13.95 -8.95
N GLU A 139 -12.83 -13.42 -10.06
CA GLU A 139 -14.22 -12.99 -10.31
C GLU A 139 -15.23 -14.13 -10.13
N ASP A 140 -14.84 -15.36 -10.50
CA ASP A 140 -15.69 -16.56 -10.36
C ASP A 140 -15.64 -17.17 -8.95
N ARG A 141 -14.72 -16.65 -8.10
CA ARG A 141 -14.41 -17.19 -6.78
C ARG A 141 -14.70 -16.20 -5.64
N MET A 142 -15.52 -15.20 -5.88
CA MET A 142 -15.77 -14.10 -4.92
C MET A 142 -16.25 -14.56 -3.55
N LYS A 143 -16.90 -15.72 -3.48
CA LYS A 143 -17.38 -16.33 -2.21
C LYS A 143 -16.35 -17.23 -1.51
N ASN A 144 -15.19 -17.45 -2.12
CA ASN A 144 -14.15 -18.27 -1.49
C ASN A 144 -13.38 -17.45 -0.45
N PRO A 145 -12.99 -18.07 0.68
CA PRO A 145 -12.11 -17.44 1.66
C PRO A 145 -10.77 -17.04 1.05
N VAL A 146 -10.28 -15.84 1.40
CA VAL A 146 -8.99 -15.32 0.92
C VAL A 146 -7.82 -16.20 1.35
N GLY A 147 -7.93 -16.88 2.49
CA GLY A 147 -6.93 -17.82 2.97
C GLY A 147 -6.61 -18.98 2.02
N LEU A 148 -7.53 -19.32 1.10
CA LEU A 148 -7.35 -20.38 0.08
C LEU A 148 -6.63 -19.89 -1.18
N LEU A 149 -6.32 -18.60 -1.30
CA LEU A 149 -5.63 -18.04 -2.46
C LEU A 149 -4.13 -18.34 -2.40
N SER A 150 -3.51 -18.51 -3.58
CA SER A 150 -2.04 -18.53 -3.68
C SER A 150 -1.44 -17.19 -3.24
N GLY A 151 -0.14 -17.16 -2.94
CA GLY A 151 0.57 -15.94 -2.57
C GLY A 151 0.39 -14.83 -3.61
N GLY A 152 0.57 -15.14 -4.90
CA GLY A 152 0.40 -14.19 -6.00
C GLY A 152 -1.03 -13.70 -6.17
N GLN A 153 -2.03 -14.60 -6.08
CA GLN A 153 -3.44 -14.21 -6.13
C GLN A 153 -3.82 -13.29 -4.97
N ARG A 154 -3.33 -13.58 -3.76
CA ARG A 154 -3.56 -12.75 -2.59
C ARG A 154 -2.88 -11.40 -2.71
N GLN A 155 -1.67 -11.35 -3.25
CA GLN A 155 -0.95 -10.10 -3.48
C GLN A 155 -1.65 -9.23 -4.53
N ALA A 156 -2.12 -9.82 -5.63
CA ALA A 156 -2.91 -9.12 -6.63
C ALA A 156 -4.23 -8.59 -6.07
N LEU A 157 -4.92 -9.38 -5.24
CA LEU A 157 -6.12 -8.94 -4.53
C LEU A 157 -5.83 -7.77 -3.59
N THR A 158 -4.73 -7.82 -2.83
CA THR A 158 -4.32 -6.74 -1.91
C THR A 158 -4.02 -5.45 -2.67
N LEU A 159 -3.36 -5.56 -3.82
CA LEU A 159 -3.09 -4.44 -4.72
C LEU A 159 -4.39 -3.81 -5.23
N LEU A 160 -5.34 -4.65 -5.69
CA LEU A 160 -6.65 -4.18 -6.10
C LEU A 160 -7.36 -3.45 -4.96
N MET A 161 -7.42 -4.05 -3.76
CA MET A 161 -8.04 -3.46 -2.58
C MET A 161 -7.43 -2.09 -2.22
N ALA A 162 -6.10 -1.96 -2.29
CA ALA A 162 -5.40 -0.71 -1.99
C ALA A 162 -5.66 0.38 -3.04
N SER A 163 -5.93 -0.01 -4.30
CA SER A 163 -6.15 0.90 -5.44
C SER A 163 -7.61 1.09 -5.83
N LEU A 164 -8.56 0.37 -5.20
CA LEU A 164 -9.98 0.33 -5.58
C LEU A 164 -10.64 1.72 -5.60
N LYS A 165 -10.34 2.54 -4.62
CA LYS A 165 -10.78 3.94 -4.48
C LYS A 165 -9.59 4.88 -4.68
N LYS A 166 -8.98 4.89 -5.86
CA LYS A 166 -7.86 5.76 -6.27
C LYS A 166 -7.22 6.55 -5.08
N PRO A 167 -6.29 5.95 -4.32
CA PRO A 167 -5.64 6.65 -3.21
C PRO A 167 -4.81 7.82 -3.76
N LYS A 168 -4.50 8.81 -2.92
CA LYS A 168 -3.56 9.88 -3.28
C LYS A 168 -2.13 9.36 -3.35
N LEU A 169 -1.78 8.39 -2.48
CA LEU A 169 -0.46 7.77 -2.42
C LEU A 169 -0.61 6.27 -2.24
N LEU A 170 0.17 5.50 -2.98
CA LEU A 170 0.30 4.05 -2.82
C LEU A 170 1.69 3.72 -2.27
N LEU A 171 1.75 3.05 -1.13
CA LEU A 171 2.97 2.58 -0.49
C LEU A 171 3.14 1.08 -0.76
N LEU A 172 4.24 0.69 -1.41
CA LEU A 172 4.55 -0.68 -1.78
C LEU A 172 5.80 -1.17 -1.02
N ASP A 173 5.61 -1.90 0.07
CA ASP A 173 6.68 -2.37 0.95
C ASP A 173 7.11 -3.78 0.55
N GLU A 174 8.15 -3.91 -0.29
CA GLU A 174 8.72 -5.19 -0.75
C GLU A 174 7.65 -6.22 -1.19
N HIS A 175 6.58 -5.76 -1.79
CA HIS A 175 5.33 -6.48 -1.99
C HIS A 175 5.41 -7.72 -2.89
N THR A 176 6.58 -8.01 -3.47
CA THR A 176 6.82 -9.20 -4.30
C THR A 176 7.93 -10.10 -3.75
N ALA A 177 8.54 -9.72 -2.61
CA ALA A 177 9.70 -10.44 -2.07
C ALA A 177 9.41 -11.88 -1.63
N ALA A 178 8.16 -12.17 -1.24
CA ALA A 178 7.73 -13.51 -0.80
C ALA A 178 7.19 -14.40 -1.94
N LEU A 179 7.27 -13.94 -3.20
CA LEU A 179 6.73 -14.65 -4.36
C LEU A 179 7.88 -15.31 -5.16
N ASP A 180 7.54 -16.38 -5.86
CA ASP A 180 8.44 -16.95 -6.87
C ASP A 180 8.66 -15.93 -8.02
N PRO A 181 9.80 -16.01 -8.76
CA PRO A 181 10.17 -15.00 -9.74
C PRO A 181 9.11 -14.75 -10.81
N ALA A 182 8.49 -15.79 -11.36
CA ALA A 182 7.50 -15.66 -12.43
C ALA A 182 6.21 -14.97 -11.92
N THR A 183 5.79 -15.30 -10.71
CA THR A 183 4.64 -14.66 -10.06
C THR A 183 4.96 -13.21 -9.68
N ALA A 184 6.18 -12.95 -9.19
CA ALA A 184 6.62 -11.59 -8.86
C ALA A 184 6.59 -10.66 -10.08
N GLU A 185 7.07 -11.11 -11.24
CA GLU A 185 7.02 -10.35 -12.49
C GLU A 185 5.57 -10.03 -12.92
N LYS A 186 4.65 -11.00 -12.82
CA LYS A 186 3.23 -10.78 -13.12
C LYS A 186 2.60 -9.73 -12.20
N VAL A 187 2.88 -9.83 -10.89
CA VAL A 187 2.36 -8.85 -9.90
C VAL A 187 2.97 -7.47 -10.12
N LEU A 188 4.26 -7.37 -10.48
CA LEU A 188 4.88 -6.09 -10.84
C LEU A 188 4.28 -5.48 -12.10
N ALA A 189 4.08 -6.28 -13.16
CA ALA A 189 3.42 -5.81 -14.38
C ALA A 189 2.00 -5.29 -14.10
N LEU A 190 1.24 -6.01 -13.27
CA LEU A 190 -0.08 -5.60 -12.82
C LEU A 190 -0.03 -4.30 -12.01
N THR A 191 0.96 -4.17 -11.10
CA THR A 191 1.17 -2.94 -10.32
C THR A 191 1.38 -1.74 -11.23
N LYS A 192 2.25 -1.86 -12.24
CA LYS A 192 2.51 -0.82 -13.23
C LYS A 192 1.24 -0.43 -13.97
N SER A 193 0.52 -1.41 -14.50
CA SER A 193 -0.72 -1.18 -15.26
C SER A 193 -1.73 -0.40 -14.42
N ILE A 194 -2.00 -0.83 -13.19
CA ILE A 194 -2.98 -0.17 -12.30
C ILE A 194 -2.52 1.24 -11.91
N VAL A 195 -1.25 1.43 -11.59
CA VAL A 195 -0.70 2.74 -11.21
C VAL A 195 -0.76 3.71 -12.37
N ALA A 196 -0.36 3.28 -13.57
CA ALA A 196 -0.39 4.10 -14.77
C ALA A 196 -1.81 4.46 -15.21
N GLU A 197 -2.72 3.46 -15.29
CA GLU A 197 -4.12 3.66 -15.70
C GLU A 197 -4.84 4.63 -14.75
N LYS A 198 -4.67 4.45 -13.45
CA LYS A 198 -5.33 5.28 -12.43
C LYS A 198 -4.57 6.56 -12.10
N LYS A 199 -3.36 6.76 -12.68
CA LYS A 199 -2.47 7.90 -12.38
C LYS A 199 -2.30 8.08 -10.86
N ILE A 200 -1.87 7.04 -10.18
CA ILE A 200 -1.65 7.03 -8.73
C ILE A 200 -0.20 7.37 -8.45
N THR A 201 0.08 8.30 -7.53
CA THR A 201 1.45 8.52 -7.04
C THR A 201 1.87 7.33 -6.20
N CYS A 202 3.05 6.79 -6.47
CA CYS A 202 3.52 5.55 -5.86
C CYS A 202 4.92 5.72 -5.25
N LEU A 203 5.07 5.24 -4.03
CA LEU A 203 6.36 5.09 -3.37
C LEU A 203 6.58 3.61 -3.07
N MET A 204 7.62 3.04 -3.65
CA MET A 204 7.97 1.63 -3.52
C MET A 204 9.29 1.46 -2.76
N VAL A 205 9.35 0.45 -1.92
CA VAL A 205 10.60 -0.05 -1.33
C VAL A 205 10.93 -1.40 -1.94
N THR A 206 12.15 -1.57 -2.40
CA THR A 206 12.71 -2.86 -2.83
C THR A 206 14.18 -2.98 -2.48
N HIS A 207 14.65 -4.20 -2.27
CA HIS A 207 16.07 -4.54 -2.23
C HIS A 207 16.54 -5.25 -3.51
N ASN A 208 15.62 -5.57 -4.43
CA ASN A 208 15.92 -6.27 -5.68
C ASN A 208 16.16 -5.26 -6.82
N MET A 209 17.43 -5.12 -7.22
CA MET A 209 17.85 -4.20 -8.29
C MET A 209 17.28 -4.57 -9.67
N HIS A 210 16.98 -5.86 -9.92
CA HIS A 210 16.34 -6.28 -11.18
C HIS A 210 14.92 -5.70 -11.32
N GLN A 211 14.22 -5.49 -10.20
CA GLN A 211 12.90 -4.88 -10.23
C GLN A 211 12.93 -3.41 -10.66
N LEU A 212 14.04 -2.71 -10.44
CA LEU A 212 14.22 -1.30 -10.86
C LEU A 212 14.24 -1.17 -12.38
N SER A 213 14.89 -2.08 -13.10
CA SER A 213 14.97 -2.05 -14.58
C SER A 213 13.60 -2.30 -15.23
N LEU A 214 12.69 -2.93 -14.50
CA LEU A 214 11.32 -3.19 -14.94
C LEU A 214 10.37 -2.01 -14.69
N ILE A 215 10.78 -0.98 -13.92
CA ILE A 215 9.90 0.10 -13.42
C ILE A 215 10.28 1.46 -14.01
N HIS A 216 10.71 1.54 -15.24
CA HIS A 216 10.75 2.83 -15.94
C HIS A 216 9.33 3.21 -16.40
N ILE A 217 8.73 4.18 -15.74
CA ILE A 217 7.54 4.92 -16.18
C ILE A 217 7.97 6.36 -16.42
#